data_4302c3f07f7c78121fcf6ff90a0f38c3
#
_entry.id   4302c3f07f7c78121fcf6ff90a0f38c3
#
_cell.length_a   1.000
_cell.length_b   1.000
_cell.length_c   1.000
_cell.angle_alpha   90.00
_cell.angle_beta   90.00
_cell.angle_gamma   90.00
#
_symmetry.space_group_name_H-M   'P 1'
#
loop_
_entity.id
_entity.type
_entity.pdbx_description
1 polymer ?
#
loop_
_entity_poly.entity_id
_entity_poly.type
_entity_poly.pdbx_seq_one_letter_code
_entity_poly.pdbx_strand_id
1 'polypeptide(L)'
;SDVSQRMTQVILYWRALAQMNTSYTVFVHLLDAQGKVIAAGDAVPGNGDFPTTGWIEDEYITDAHTLSLENVPPGTYQIEIGVYDPVTGARLKTTDSADRLLFPPLQIP
;
A
#
# COMPACT_ATOMS: atom_id res chain seq x y z
N SER A 1 -0.32 -5.25 28.12
CA SER A 1 0.27 -4.81 26.85
C SER A 1 -0.15 -3.38 26.55
N ASP A 2 0.63 -2.78 25.76
CA ASP A 2 0.43 -1.38 25.40
C ASP A 2 -0.39 -1.28 24.12
N VAL A 3 -1.59 -0.72 24.22
CA VAL A 3 -2.48 -0.58 23.06
C VAL A 3 -1.93 0.41 22.03
N SER A 4 -1.02 1.30 22.44
CA SER A 4 -0.39 2.24 21.51
C SER A 4 0.50 1.53 20.49
N GLN A 5 0.78 0.25 20.68
CA GLN A 5 1.59 -0.55 19.77
C GLN A 5 0.74 -1.40 18.84
N ARG A 6 -0.57 -1.17 18.79
CA ARG A 6 -1.41 -1.87 17.83
C ARG A 6 -1.03 -1.45 16.42
N MET A 7 -0.65 -2.44 15.62
CA MET A 7 -0.29 -2.23 14.23
C MET A 7 -0.50 -3.50 13.44
N THR A 8 -0.62 -3.36 12.13
CA THR A 8 -0.62 -4.49 11.23
C THR A 8 0.35 -4.24 10.09
N GLN A 9 0.88 -5.31 9.55
CA GLN A 9 1.77 -5.25 8.41
C GLN A 9 1.09 -5.81 7.18
N VAL A 10 1.25 -5.09 6.05
CA VAL A 10 0.85 -5.58 4.74
C VAL A 10 2.13 -5.84 3.97
N ILE A 11 2.36 -7.09 3.60
CA ILE A 11 3.57 -7.47 2.87
C ILE A 11 3.18 -7.72 1.42
N LEU A 12 3.82 -6.96 0.53
CA LEU A 12 3.57 -7.03 -0.89
C LEU A 12 4.77 -7.66 -1.59
N TYR A 13 4.49 -8.46 -2.60
CA TYR A 13 5.51 -9.03 -3.45
C TYR A 13 5.30 -8.49 -4.85
N TRP A 14 6.19 -7.60 -5.27
CA TRP A 14 6.13 -6.96 -6.57
C TRP A 14 7.01 -7.70 -7.55
N ARG A 15 6.60 -7.71 -8.80
CA ARG A 15 7.44 -8.15 -9.90
C ARG A 15 7.47 -7.06 -10.96
N ALA A 16 8.66 -6.63 -11.33
CA ALA A 16 8.82 -5.62 -12.37
C ALA A 16 8.63 -6.26 -13.74
N LEU A 17 7.73 -5.71 -14.55
CA LEU A 17 7.50 -6.17 -15.93
C LEU A 17 8.37 -5.40 -16.91
N ALA A 18 8.91 -4.27 -16.50
CA ALA A 18 9.77 -3.42 -17.32
C ALA A 18 10.55 -2.50 -16.40
N GLN A 19 11.63 -1.92 -16.90
CA GLN A 19 12.37 -0.90 -16.18
C GLN A 19 11.54 0.38 -16.09
N MET A 20 11.60 1.05 -14.94
CA MET A 20 10.85 2.29 -14.70
C MET A 20 11.78 3.46 -14.51
N ASN A 21 11.39 4.61 -15.07
CA ASN A 21 12.18 5.85 -14.98
C ASN A 21 11.66 6.80 -13.91
N THR A 22 10.55 6.46 -13.27
CA THR A 22 9.94 7.25 -12.21
C THR A 22 9.98 6.49 -10.90
N SER A 23 10.36 7.17 -9.82
CA SER A 23 10.28 6.60 -8.49
C SER A 23 8.86 6.75 -7.97
N TYR A 24 8.11 5.65 -7.99
CA TYR A 24 6.73 5.64 -7.53
C TYR A 24 6.62 5.38 -6.03
N THR A 25 5.57 5.90 -5.44
CA THR A 25 5.19 5.59 -4.06
C THR A 25 4.04 4.58 -4.07
N VAL A 26 4.14 3.60 -3.20
CA VAL A 26 3.06 2.63 -2.98
C VAL A 26 2.18 3.16 -1.86
N PHE A 27 0.86 3.22 -2.09
CA PHE A 27 -0.07 3.53 -1.02
C PHE A 27 -0.74 2.25 -0.51
N VAL A 28 -0.91 2.18 0.80
CA VAL A 28 -1.65 1.13 1.47
C VAL A 28 -2.59 1.83 2.44
N HIS A 29 -3.89 1.71 2.20
CA HIS A 29 -4.89 2.40 3.00
C HIS A 29 -5.85 1.41 3.63
N LEU A 30 -6.25 1.69 4.86
CA LEU A 30 -7.35 0.99 5.51
C LEU A 30 -8.59 1.88 5.39
N LEU A 31 -9.62 1.35 4.73
CA LEU A 31 -10.86 2.08 4.46
C LEU A 31 -11.98 1.59 5.36
N ASP A 32 -12.80 2.52 5.87
CA ASP A 32 -14.02 2.17 6.61
C ASP A 32 -15.16 1.80 5.65
N ALA A 33 -16.35 1.55 6.20
CA ALA A 33 -17.51 1.13 5.42
C ALA A 33 -17.99 2.22 4.44
N GLN A 34 -17.60 3.47 4.65
CA GLN A 34 -17.94 4.59 3.77
C GLN A 34 -16.82 4.89 2.77
N GLY A 35 -15.76 4.10 2.76
CA GLY A 35 -14.63 4.30 1.87
C GLY A 35 -13.65 5.38 2.35
N LYS A 36 -13.76 5.82 3.60
CA LYS A 36 -12.86 6.81 4.15
C LYS A 36 -11.56 6.17 4.61
N VAL A 37 -10.44 6.82 4.32
CA VAL A 37 -9.13 6.36 4.78
C VAL A 37 -8.99 6.59 6.28
N ILE A 38 -8.84 5.51 7.03
CA ILE A 38 -8.71 5.52 8.49
C ILE A 38 -7.26 5.37 8.90
N ALA A 39 -6.47 4.64 8.13
CA ALA A 39 -5.04 4.47 8.37
C ALA A 39 -4.32 4.37 7.03
N ALA A 40 -3.08 4.84 6.98
CA ALA A 40 -2.29 4.84 5.76
C ALA A 40 -0.85 4.44 6.05
N GLY A 41 -0.26 3.69 5.13
CA GLY A 41 1.13 3.26 5.20
C GLY A 41 1.84 3.49 3.87
N ASP A 42 1.75 4.70 3.33
CA ASP A 42 2.37 5.06 2.06
C ASP A 42 3.89 5.11 2.23
N ALA A 43 4.61 4.51 1.29
CA ALA A 43 6.06 4.55 1.28
C ALA A 43 6.61 4.15 -0.08
N VAL A 44 7.84 4.59 -0.36
CA VAL A 44 8.65 4.03 -1.43
C VAL A 44 8.90 2.56 -1.09
N PRO A 45 8.84 1.63 -2.07
CA PRO A 45 9.00 0.20 -1.79
C PRO A 45 10.23 -0.13 -0.96
N GLY A 46 10.07 -1.13 -0.07
CA GLY A 46 11.14 -1.53 0.83
C GLY A 46 11.47 -0.49 1.89
N ASN A 47 10.47 0.33 2.27
CA ASN A 47 10.66 1.44 3.20
C ASN A 47 11.77 2.40 2.75
N GLY A 48 11.80 2.68 1.45
CA GLY A 48 12.77 3.56 0.83
C GLY A 48 14.00 2.87 0.25
N ASP A 49 14.22 1.61 0.58
CA ASP A 49 15.44 0.90 0.17
C ASP A 49 15.39 0.37 -1.27
N PHE A 50 14.20 0.18 -1.82
CA PHE A 50 14.02 -0.42 -3.14
C PHE A 50 13.16 0.45 -4.05
N PRO A 51 13.60 1.68 -4.40
CA PRO A 51 12.83 2.54 -5.30
C PRO A 51 12.60 1.86 -6.66
N THR A 52 11.46 2.12 -7.27
CA THR A 52 11.07 1.47 -8.53
C THR A 52 12.06 1.71 -9.66
N THR A 53 12.80 2.83 -9.63
CA THR A 53 13.82 3.15 -10.63
C THR A 53 14.98 2.16 -10.63
N GLY A 54 15.18 1.44 -9.54
CA GLY A 54 16.24 0.43 -9.42
C GLY A 54 15.76 -1.00 -9.69
N TRP A 55 14.49 -1.20 -10.01
CA TRP A 55 13.96 -2.54 -10.24
C TRP A 55 14.43 -3.08 -11.59
N ILE A 56 14.83 -4.34 -11.57
CA ILE A 56 15.26 -5.06 -12.78
C ILE A 56 14.06 -5.88 -13.28
N GLU A 57 13.86 -5.92 -14.59
CA GLU A 57 12.77 -6.70 -15.20
C GLU A 57 12.78 -8.14 -14.66
N ASP A 58 11.61 -8.63 -14.31
CA ASP A 58 11.36 -9.97 -13.75
C ASP A 58 11.89 -10.18 -12.33
N GLU A 59 12.48 -9.18 -11.71
CA GLU A 59 12.90 -9.26 -10.31
C GLU A 59 11.69 -9.17 -9.39
N TYR A 60 11.72 -9.94 -8.30
CA TYR A 60 10.71 -9.86 -7.23
C TYR A 60 11.23 -9.00 -6.09
N ILE A 61 10.40 -8.09 -5.64
CA ILE A 61 10.71 -7.17 -4.54
C ILE A 61 9.72 -7.44 -3.40
N THR A 62 10.26 -7.70 -2.21
CA THR A 62 9.45 -7.81 -1.00
C THR A 62 9.30 -6.42 -0.38
N ASP A 63 8.06 -6.01 -0.12
CA ASP A 63 7.74 -4.65 0.27
C ASP A 63 6.75 -4.68 1.43
N ALA A 64 7.21 -4.35 2.63
CA ALA A 64 6.40 -4.36 3.84
C ALA A 64 5.94 -2.94 4.18
N HIS A 65 4.64 -2.79 4.40
CA HIS A 65 4.02 -1.55 4.84
C HIS A 65 3.37 -1.76 6.20
N THR A 66 3.54 -0.82 7.11
CA THR A 66 2.96 -0.89 8.44
C THR A 66 1.82 0.09 8.54
N LEU A 67 0.68 -0.39 9.06
CA LEU A 67 -0.47 0.45 9.37
C LEU A 67 -0.62 0.51 10.88
N SER A 68 -0.68 1.73 11.43
CA SER A 68 -1.01 1.91 12.83
C SER A 68 -2.51 1.72 13.02
N LEU A 69 -2.90 0.87 13.96
CA LEU A 69 -4.29 0.64 14.33
C LEU A 69 -4.65 1.32 15.65
N GLU A 70 -3.79 2.22 16.12
CA GLU A 70 -3.90 2.81 17.46
C GLU A 70 -5.25 3.48 17.68
N ASN A 71 -5.77 4.17 16.68
CA ASN A 71 -7.05 4.88 16.77
C ASN A 71 -8.14 4.25 15.90
N VAL A 72 -7.98 2.97 15.54
CA VAL A 72 -8.94 2.27 14.68
C VAL A 72 -9.92 1.50 15.56
N PRO A 73 -11.22 1.86 15.55
CA PRO A 73 -12.22 1.11 16.32
C PRO A 73 -12.41 -0.30 15.78
N PRO A 74 -12.85 -1.24 16.60
CA PRO A 74 -13.22 -2.57 16.10
C PRO A 74 -14.28 -2.43 15.00
N GLY A 75 -14.19 -3.26 13.98
CA GLY A 75 -15.16 -3.23 12.90
C GLY A 75 -14.65 -3.89 11.63
N THR A 76 -15.41 -3.66 10.57
CA THR A 76 -15.11 -4.21 9.25
C THR A 76 -14.47 -3.13 8.38
N TYR A 77 -13.36 -3.47 7.76
CA TYR A 77 -12.57 -2.55 6.94
C TYR A 77 -12.12 -3.24 5.66
N GLN A 78 -11.61 -2.45 4.73
CA GLN A 78 -11.00 -2.98 3.50
C GLN A 78 -9.62 -2.35 3.30
N ILE A 79 -8.71 -3.12 2.71
CA ILE A 79 -7.38 -2.63 2.31
C ILE A 79 -7.46 -2.20 0.84
N GLU A 80 -6.97 -1.01 0.57
CA GLU A 80 -6.79 -0.45 -0.76
C GLU A 80 -5.29 -0.29 -1.00
N ILE A 81 -4.80 -0.77 -2.14
CA ILE A 81 -3.39 -0.69 -2.52
C ILE A 81 -3.26 -0.13 -3.92
N GLY A 82 -2.31 0.74 -4.12
CA GLY A 82 -2.01 1.29 -5.43
C GLY A 82 -0.64 1.94 -5.47
N VAL A 83 -0.37 2.58 -6.59
CA VAL A 83 0.93 3.17 -6.89
C VAL A 83 0.69 4.54 -7.51
N TYR A 84 1.41 5.56 -7.06
CA TYR A 84 1.28 6.89 -7.62
C TYR A 84 2.63 7.57 -7.80
N ASP A 85 2.65 8.52 -8.73
CA ASP A 85 3.80 9.42 -8.92
C ASP A 85 3.71 10.52 -7.88
N PRO A 86 4.67 10.63 -6.94
CA PRO A 86 4.57 11.61 -5.86
C PRO A 86 4.76 13.05 -6.34
N VAL A 87 5.30 13.27 -7.55
CA VAL A 87 5.46 14.60 -8.11
C VAL A 87 4.15 15.14 -8.66
N THR A 88 3.40 14.30 -9.38
CA THR A 88 2.15 14.71 -10.03
C THR A 88 0.90 14.30 -9.25
N GLY A 89 1.01 13.32 -8.35
CA GLY A 89 -0.12 12.72 -7.67
C GLY A 89 -0.89 11.72 -8.51
N ALA A 90 -0.49 11.49 -9.77
CA ALA A 90 -1.21 10.61 -10.66
C ALA A 90 -1.00 9.15 -10.26
N ARG A 91 -2.11 8.42 -10.12
CA ARG A 91 -2.09 6.99 -9.83
C ARG A 91 -1.88 6.18 -11.10
N LEU A 92 -1.11 5.10 -11.01
CA LEU A 92 -1.01 4.13 -12.10
C LEU A 92 -2.32 3.35 -12.21
N LYS A 93 -2.69 3.03 -13.46
CA LYS A 93 -3.89 2.24 -13.73
C LYS A 93 -3.58 0.76 -13.71
N THR A 94 -4.53 -0.03 -13.20
CA THR A 94 -4.51 -1.48 -13.32
C THR A 94 -5.00 -1.89 -14.72
N THR A 95 -4.91 -3.19 -15.03
CA THR A 95 -5.30 -3.69 -16.36
C THR A 95 -6.78 -3.51 -16.64
N ASP A 96 -7.62 -3.39 -15.62
CA ASP A 96 -9.07 -3.15 -15.77
C ASP A 96 -9.43 -1.65 -15.71
N SER A 97 -8.43 -0.78 -15.87
CA SER A 97 -8.57 0.69 -15.87
C SER A 97 -8.95 1.28 -14.51
N ALA A 98 -8.85 0.51 -13.43
CA ALA A 98 -8.93 1.04 -12.08
C ALA A 98 -7.61 1.67 -11.69
N ASP A 99 -7.59 2.44 -10.61
CA ASP A 99 -6.37 3.05 -10.10
C ASP A 99 -5.97 2.52 -8.73
N ARG A 100 -6.51 1.36 -8.37
CA ARG A 100 -6.23 0.68 -7.10
C ARG A 100 -6.62 -0.78 -7.18
N LEU A 101 -6.07 -1.56 -6.24
CA LEU A 101 -6.54 -2.90 -5.92
C LEU A 101 -7.32 -2.81 -4.61
N LEU A 102 -8.53 -3.35 -4.59
CA LEU A 102 -9.37 -3.38 -3.39
C LEU A 102 -9.54 -4.83 -2.96
N PHE A 103 -9.12 -5.12 -1.73
CA PHE A 103 -9.15 -6.48 -1.19
C PHE A 103 -10.46 -6.74 -0.45
N PRO A 104 -10.83 -8.03 -0.26
CA PRO A 104 -12.05 -8.36 0.47
C PRO A 104 -12.07 -7.78 1.88
N PRO A 105 -13.27 -7.54 2.47
CA PRO A 105 -13.36 -7.01 3.82
C PRO A 105 -12.66 -7.86 4.86
N LEU A 106 -12.11 -7.20 5.87
CA LEU A 106 -11.46 -7.85 7.00
C LEU A 106 -11.98 -7.28 8.30
N GLN A 107 -11.87 -8.07 9.37
CA GLN A 107 -12.29 -7.67 10.69
C GLN A 107 -11.11 -7.20 11.52
N ILE A 108 -11.25 -6.03 12.14
CA ILE A 108 -10.32 -5.55 13.15
C ILE A 108 -10.97 -5.77 14.51
N PRO A 109 -10.38 -6.59 15.37
CA PRO A 109 -10.94 -6.87 16.70
C PRO A 109 -10.82 -5.71 17.67
#